data_048b629462828298ef5e353fd90779c5
#
_entry.id   048b629462828298ef5e353fd90779c5
#
_cell.length_a   1.000
_cell.length_b   1.000
_cell.length_c   1.000
_cell.angle_alpha   90.00
_cell.angle_beta   90.00
_cell.angle_gamma   90.00
#
_symmetry.space_group_name_H-M   'P 1'
#
loop_
_entity.id
_entity.type
_entity.pdbx_description
1 polymer ?
#
loop_
_entity_poly.entity_id
_entity_poly.type
_entity_poly.pdbx_seq_one_letter_code
_entity_poly.pdbx_strand_id
1 'polypeptide(L)'
;MPTQGGVTKARIIPENTQMTGANFTTGKITFLSTKFSEFFIIPEELNEDSAPAIYQLGTREVVEAQRRAVEAAILNGDNDGTHIDSDTQALGADVAEKAWKGLRRQALANSANNGTTDFSNAVVTEANLRVMRQRMKKFGVNPSELIFFVDPVAYNQMMVLTNVSTIEKYGQAATVVTGELGRYQGVPIVISEYMRSDLNATGVYDGITTTRSGILLVNMRRWYLGMRRPIRVKIQEDLPGQDRWLLASYQRKDFQGFAQSATEVSVSYGLNISV
;
A
#
# COMPACT_ATOMS: atom_id res chain seq x y z
N MET A 1 -4.65 16.83 -11.86
CA MET A 1 -3.40 17.48 -11.42
C MET A 1 -2.44 17.51 -12.61
N PRO A 2 -1.93 18.67 -13.05
CA PRO A 2 -0.97 18.75 -14.14
C PRO A 2 0.40 18.20 -13.72
N THR A 3 1.09 17.55 -14.65
CA THR A 3 2.42 16.98 -14.43
C THR A 3 3.33 17.39 -15.57
N GLN A 4 4.65 17.42 -15.34
CA GLN A 4 5.63 17.59 -16.40
C GLN A 4 5.79 16.27 -17.15
N GLY A 5 5.57 16.29 -18.46
CA GLY A 5 5.58 15.09 -19.30
C GLY A 5 6.96 14.66 -19.83
N GLY A 6 8.03 15.40 -19.53
CA GLY A 6 9.37 15.05 -19.98
C GLY A 6 10.47 15.81 -19.24
N VAL A 7 11.70 15.32 -19.32
CA VAL A 7 12.87 15.99 -18.76
C VAL A 7 13.55 16.78 -19.86
N THR A 8 13.56 18.12 -19.73
CA THR A 8 14.37 19.00 -20.56
C THR A 8 15.84 18.88 -20.15
N LYS A 9 16.72 18.64 -21.09
CA LYS A 9 18.18 18.60 -20.87
C LYS A 9 18.83 19.82 -21.47
N ALA A 10 19.71 20.47 -20.73
CA ALA A 10 20.59 21.49 -21.29
C ALA A 10 21.54 20.83 -22.30
N ARG A 11 21.84 21.55 -23.37
CA ARG A 11 22.72 21.10 -24.46
C ARG A 11 23.89 22.07 -24.59
N ILE A 12 25.05 21.54 -24.95
CA ILE A 12 26.19 22.35 -25.37
C ILE A 12 25.98 22.69 -26.84
N ILE A 13 26.08 23.96 -27.15
CA ILE A 13 25.88 24.47 -28.50
C ILE A 13 27.17 25.19 -28.90
N PRO A 14 27.77 24.86 -30.07
CA PRO A 14 28.91 25.59 -30.60
C PRO A 14 28.56 27.05 -30.88
N GLU A 15 29.56 27.91 -30.87
CA GLU A 15 29.39 29.31 -31.25
C GLU A 15 28.77 29.43 -32.67
N ASN A 16 27.93 30.41 -32.83
CA ASN A 16 27.25 30.69 -34.10
C ASN A 16 26.27 29.60 -34.61
N THR A 17 25.77 28.72 -33.69
CA THR A 17 24.76 27.71 -34.03
C THR A 17 23.41 28.06 -33.41
N GLN A 18 22.33 27.98 -34.20
CA GLN A 18 20.98 28.26 -33.72
C GLN A 18 20.52 27.19 -32.74
N MET A 19 19.99 27.61 -31.59
CA MET A 19 19.37 26.72 -30.61
C MET A 19 18.11 26.05 -31.18
N THR A 20 18.08 24.72 -31.13
CA THR A 20 16.84 23.99 -31.41
C THR A 20 16.01 23.92 -30.13
N GLY A 21 14.83 24.53 -30.12
CA GLY A 21 13.90 24.49 -29.00
C GLY A 21 13.37 23.08 -28.74
N ALA A 22 13.24 22.70 -27.49
CA ALA A 22 12.49 21.52 -27.09
C ALA A 22 11.09 21.95 -26.60
N ASN A 23 10.06 21.29 -27.08
CA ASN A 23 8.70 21.58 -26.64
C ASN A 23 8.52 21.11 -25.19
N PHE A 24 7.96 21.98 -24.36
CA PHE A 24 7.55 21.61 -23.01
C PHE A 24 6.27 20.77 -23.08
N THR A 25 6.36 19.51 -22.67
CA THR A 25 5.21 18.62 -22.64
C THR A 25 4.63 18.54 -21.23
N THR A 26 3.31 18.61 -21.14
CA THR A 26 2.58 18.47 -19.88
C THR A 26 1.72 17.21 -19.92
N GLY A 27 1.68 16.53 -18.79
CA GLY A 27 0.76 15.42 -18.56
C GLY A 27 -0.31 15.80 -17.53
N LYS A 28 -1.26 14.90 -17.30
CA LYS A 28 -2.27 15.06 -16.24
C LYS A 28 -2.47 13.73 -15.49
N ILE A 29 -2.68 13.81 -14.17
CA ILE A 29 -3.21 12.72 -13.39
C ILE A 29 -4.71 12.97 -13.23
N THR A 30 -5.52 11.98 -13.59
CA THR A 30 -6.98 12.03 -13.45
C THR A 30 -7.37 11.11 -12.30
N PHE A 31 -8.09 11.65 -11.31
CA PHE A 31 -8.64 10.89 -10.21
C PHE A 31 -10.08 10.46 -10.54
N LEU A 32 -10.30 9.16 -10.56
CA LEU A 32 -11.62 8.53 -10.77
C LEU A 32 -12.10 7.95 -9.44
N SER A 33 -12.80 8.79 -8.65
CA SER A 33 -13.16 8.43 -7.29
C SER A 33 -14.14 7.26 -7.21
N THR A 34 -13.69 6.13 -6.65
CA THR A 34 -14.50 4.97 -6.32
C THR A 34 -15.30 5.21 -5.03
N LYS A 35 -16.49 4.68 -4.95
CA LYS A 35 -17.35 4.74 -3.78
C LYS A 35 -17.15 3.47 -2.95
N PHE A 36 -16.76 3.65 -1.69
CA PHE A 36 -16.80 2.60 -0.68
C PHE A 36 -18.06 2.80 0.16
N SER A 37 -18.78 1.74 0.43
CA SER A 37 -19.98 1.75 1.26
C SER A 37 -20.06 0.49 2.09
N GLU A 38 -20.52 0.63 3.32
CA GLU A 38 -20.80 -0.47 4.24
C GLU A 38 -22.09 -0.13 4.97
N PHE A 39 -22.91 -1.12 5.29
CA PHE A 39 -24.08 -0.92 6.11
C PHE A 39 -24.35 -2.11 7.02
N PHE A 40 -24.89 -1.81 8.21
CA PHE A 40 -25.38 -2.77 9.18
C PHE A 40 -26.85 -2.55 9.47
N ILE A 41 -27.54 -3.63 9.77
CA ILE A 41 -28.90 -3.62 10.29
C ILE A 41 -28.81 -3.93 11.78
N ILE A 42 -29.37 -3.07 12.59
CA ILE A 42 -29.42 -3.21 14.06
C ILE A 42 -30.88 -3.36 14.46
N PRO A 43 -31.34 -4.53 14.95
CA PRO A 43 -32.69 -4.68 15.51
C PRO A 43 -32.83 -3.78 16.75
N GLU A 44 -33.99 -3.18 16.95
CA GLU A 44 -34.25 -2.33 18.13
C GLU A 44 -34.18 -3.14 19.43
N GLU A 45 -34.71 -4.36 19.44
CA GLU A 45 -34.62 -5.29 20.57
C GLU A 45 -33.18 -5.49 21.07
N LEU A 46 -32.21 -5.57 20.14
CA LEU A 46 -30.79 -5.70 20.50
C LEU A 46 -30.28 -4.45 21.22
N ASN A 47 -30.77 -3.28 20.84
CA ASN A 47 -30.38 -2.03 21.48
C ASN A 47 -31.01 -1.87 22.86
N GLU A 48 -32.25 -2.32 23.05
CA GLU A 48 -32.94 -2.28 24.34
C GLU A 48 -32.34 -3.27 25.35
N ASP A 49 -32.01 -4.48 24.92
CA ASP A 49 -31.53 -5.55 25.79
C ASP A 49 -30.03 -5.47 26.11
N SER A 50 -29.27 -4.65 25.39
CA SER A 50 -27.83 -4.57 25.55
C SER A 50 -27.40 -3.47 26.53
N ALA A 51 -26.49 -3.83 27.46
CA ALA A 51 -25.89 -2.88 28.41
C ALA A 51 -24.97 -1.82 27.72
N PRO A 52 -24.16 -2.13 26.69
CA PRO A 52 -23.40 -1.12 25.95
C PRO A 52 -24.26 -0.47 24.87
N ALA A 53 -23.99 0.80 24.58
CA ALA A 53 -24.63 1.54 23.49
C ALA A 53 -24.26 0.94 22.11
N ILE A 54 -25.07 0.04 21.59
CA ILE A 54 -24.86 -0.72 20.34
C ILE A 54 -24.64 0.23 19.16
N TYR A 55 -25.34 1.36 19.09
CA TYR A 55 -25.13 2.35 18.03
C TYR A 55 -23.73 2.94 18.00
N GLN A 56 -23.11 3.17 19.17
CA GLN A 56 -21.75 3.70 19.24
C GLN A 56 -20.74 2.65 18.76
N LEU A 57 -20.95 1.39 19.18
CA LEU A 57 -20.12 0.27 18.74
C LEU A 57 -20.23 0.06 17.22
N GLY A 58 -21.46 0.02 16.70
CA GLY A 58 -21.73 -0.11 15.25
C GLY A 58 -21.13 1.03 14.44
N THR A 59 -21.25 2.27 14.92
CA THR A 59 -20.64 3.44 14.26
C THR A 59 -19.13 3.33 14.18
N ARG A 60 -18.49 2.88 15.26
CA ARG A 60 -17.04 2.66 15.30
C ARG A 60 -16.63 1.58 14.32
N GLU A 61 -17.31 0.43 14.33
CA GLU A 61 -17.01 -0.69 13.44
C GLU A 61 -17.16 -0.34 11.97
N VAL A 62 -18.24 0.38 11.60
CA VAL A 62 -18.44 0.85 10.23
C VAL A 62 -17.31 1.81 9.77
N VAL A 63 -16.84 2.69 10.64
CA VAL A 63 -15.71 3.58 10.33
C VAL A 63 -14.41 2.80 10.17
N GLU A 64 -14.18 1.82 11.03
CA GLU A 64 -12.99 0.95 10.95
C GLU A 64 -13.03 0.08 9.69
N ALA A 65 -14.17 -0.51 9.34
CA ALA A 65 -14.35 -1.26 8.10
C ALA A 65 -14.00 -0.42 6.86
N GLN A 66 -14.43 0.85 6.83
CA GLN A 66 -14.10 1.78 5.76
C GLN A 66 -12.58 2.09 5.68
N ARG A 67 -11.88 2.15 6.80
CA ARG A 67 -10.42 2.36 6.83
C ARG A 67 -9.70 1.12 6.36
N ARG A 68 -10.08 -0.07 6.86
CA ARG A 68 -9.53 -1.37 6.45
C ARG A 68 -9.67 -1.59 4.95
N ALA A 69 -10.85 -1.31 4.39
CA ALA A 69 -11.10 -1.42 2.95
C ALA A 69 -10.17 -0.55 2.10
N VAL A 70 -9.91 0.69 2.53
CA VAL A 70 -8.97 1.58 1.84
C VAL A 70 -7.53 1.11 1.96
N GLU A 71 -7.11 0.61 3.12
CA GLU A 71 -5.76 0.08 3.33
C GLU A 71 -5.52 -1.17 2.48
N ALA A 72 -6.45 -2.13 2.49
CA ALA A 72 -6.41 -3.32 1.64
C ALA A 72 -6.30 -2.95 0.15
N ALA A 73 -7.12 -1.99 -0.30
CA ALA A 73 -7.08 -1.51 -1.67
C ALA A 73 -5.76 -0.79 -2.04
N ILE A 74 -5.14 -0.03 -1.12
CA ILE A 74 -3.85 0.64 -1.37
C ILE A 74 -2.73 -0.39 -1.49
N LEU A 75 -2.68 -1.38 -0.61
CA LEU A 75 -1.60 -2.37 -0.59
C LEU A 75 -1.76 -3.42 -1.70
N ASN A 76 -2.93 -4.06 -1.78
CA ASN A 76 -3.19 -5.23 -2.60
C ASN A 76 -4.07 -4.97 -3.82
N GLY A 77 -4.57 -3.74 -4.00
CA GLY A 77 -5.55 -3.45 -5.05
C GLY A 77 -5.10 -3.83 -6.45
N ASP A 78 -6.02 -4.42 -7.22
CA ASP A 78 -5.86 -4.70 -8.64
C ASP A 78 -7.22 -4.68 -9.35
N ASN A 79 -7.47 -3.63 -10.12
CA ASN A 79 -8.70 -3.46 -10.87
C ASN A 79 -8.65 -4.02 -12.29
N ASP A 80 -7.50 -4.53 -12.75
CA ASP A 80 -7.37 -5.22 -14.05
C ASP A 80 -7.18 -6.75 -13.93
N GLY A 81 -7.02 -7.26 -12.70
CA GLY A 81 -6.99 -8.68 -12.41
C GLY A 81 -5.70 -9.40 -12.82
N THR A 82 -4.63 -8.69 -13.19
CA THR A 82 -3.40 -9.30 -13.70
C THR A 82 -2.49 -9.85 -12.60
N HIS A 83 -2.57 -9.27 -11.40
CA HIS A 83 -1.77 -9.64 -10.23
C HIS A 83 -2.62 -9.73 -8.95
N ILE A 84 -3.91 -9.95 -9.10
CA ILE A 84 -4.85 -10.09 -8.00
C ILE A 84 -4.70 -11.48 -7.36
N ASP A 85 -4.91 -11.53 -6.05
CA ASP A 85 -4.95 -12.80 -5.32
C ASP A 85 -6.17 -13.62 -5.73
N SER A 86 -6.00 -14.94 -5.88
CA SER A 86 -7.05 -15.82 -6.39
C SER A 86 -8.30 -15.89 -5.51
N ASP A 87 -8.12 -15.78 -4.18
CA ASP A 87 -9.23 -15.68 -3.23
C ASP A 87 -10.04 -14.39 -3.40
N THR A 88 -9.34 -13.26 -3.56
CA THR A 88 -9.96 -11.97 -3.84
C THR A 88 -10.62 -11.93 -5.23
N GLN A 89 -10.01 -12.58 -6.22
CA GLN A 89 -10.59 -12.68 -7.55
C GLN A 89 -11.88 -13.49 -7.57
N ALA A 90 -11.96 -14.54 -6.75
CA ALA A 90 -13.15 -15.38 -6.61
C ALA A 90 -14.34 -14.65 -5.98
N LEU A 91 -14.09 -13.58 -5.21
CA LEU A 91 -15.14 -12.71 -4.68
C LEU A 91 -15.75 -11.84 -5.79
N GLY A 92 -16.94 -11.32 -5.54
CA GLY A 92 -17.67 -10.45 -6.49
C GLY A 92 -16.90 -9.21 -6.93
N ALA A 93 -17.53 -8.38 -7.75
CA ALA A 93 -16.96 -7.12 -8.22
C ALA A 93 -16.88 -6.03 -7.12
N ASP A 94 -17.51 -6.29 -5.97
CA ASP A 94 -17.74 -5.29 -4.91
C ASP A 94 -16.65 -5.25 -3.84
N VAL A 95 -15.59 -6.05 -3.98
CA VAL A 95 -14.49 -6.08 -3.01
C VAL A 95 -13.60 -4.84 -3.16
N ALA A 96 -13.09 -4.37 -2.03
CA ALA A 96 -12.31 -3.14 -1.94
C ALA A 96 -11.04 -3.16 -2.81
N GLU A 97 -10.39 -4.31 -2.92
CA GLU A 97 -9.17 -4.53 -3.71
C GLU A 97 -9.36 -4.36 -5.22
N LYS A 98 -10.60 -4.37 -5.72
CA LYS A 98 -10.91 -4.07 -7.13
C LYS A 98 -11.13 -2.59 -7.42
N ALA A 99 -10.92 -1.69 -6.44
CA ALA A 99 -11.15 -0.26 -6.60
C ALA A 99 -10.15 0.42 -7.53
N TRP A 100 -8.86 0.12 -7.39
CA TRP A 100 -7.77 0.75 -8.15
C TRP A 100 -6.51 -0.14 -8.19
N LYS A 101 -5.42 0.36 -8.80
CA LYS A 101 -4.13 -0.30 -8.89
C LYS A 101 -3.30 0.01 -7.64
N GLY A 102 -3.22 -0.94 -6.71
CA GLY A 102 -2.47 -0.84 -5.47
C GLY A 102 -0.95 -0.92 -5.65
N LEU A 103 -0.23 -0.74 -4.54
CA LEU A 103 1.24 -0.69 -4.51
C LEU A 103 1.88 -2.00 -4.98
N ARG A 104 1.40 -3.15 -4.48
CA ARG A 104 1.91 -4.48 -4.85
C ARG A 104 1.73 -4.74 -6.35
N ARG A 105 0.54 -4.49 -6.85
CA ARG A 105 0.24 -4.62 -8.29
C ARG A 105 1.15 -3.75 -9.16
N GLN A 106 1.40 -2.50 -8.74
CA GLN A 106 2.27 -1.59 -9.49
C GLN A 106 3.72 -2.07 -9.51
N ALA A 107 4.23 -2.63 -8.41
CA ALA A 107 5.55 -3.23 -8.35
C ALA A 107 5.65 -4.47 -9.24
N LEU A 108 4.68 -5.38 -9.17
CA LEU A 108 4.63 -6.62 -9.95
C LEU A 108 4.52 -6.33 -11.46
N ALA A 109 3.70 -5.39 -11.86
CA ALA A 109 3.58 -4.97 -13.27
C ALA A 109 4.87 -4.37 -13.83
N ASN A 110 5.74 -3.82 -12.98
CA ASN A 110 7.04 -3.28 -13.34
C ASN A 110 8.20 -4.25 -13.03
N SER A 111 7.96 -5.53 -12.87
CA SER A 111 8.98 -6.54 -12.52
C SER A 111 10.17 -6.53 -13.49
N ALA A 112 9.92 -6.45 -14.78
CA ALA A 112 10.97 -6.34 -15.82
C ALA A 112 11.83 -5.08 -15.69
N ASN A 113 11.36 -4.04 -15.01
CA ASN A 113 11.99 -2.74 -14.86
C ASN A 113 12.42 -2.43 -13.41
N ASN A 114 12.82 -3.46 -12.66
CA ASN A 114 13.26 -3.34 -11.27
C ASN A 114 12.15 -3.05 -10.22
N GLY A 115 10.89 -3.30 -10.55
CA GLY A 115 9.77 -3.20 -9.60
C GLY A 115 9.80 -4.27 -8.51
N THR A 116 10.43 -5.43 -8.78
CA THR A 116 10.47 -6.56 -7.83
C THR A 116 11.89 -6.98 -7.50
N THR A 117 12.10 -7.55 -6.31
CA THR A 117 13.34 -8.19 -5.88
C THR A 117 12.99 -9.58 -5.35
N ASP A 118 13.52 -10.62 -5.99
CA ASP A 118 13.32 -12.00 -5.57
C ASP A 118 14.31 -12.36 -4.45
N PHE A 119 13.80 -12.85 -3.32
CA PHE A 119 14.58 -13.33 -2.18
C PHE A 119 14.89 -14.83 -2.31
N SER A 120 14.45 -15.48 -3.39
CA SER A 120 14.79 -16.87 -3.72
C SER A 120 14.50 -17.86 -2.59
N ASN A 121 13.36 -17.71 -1.92
CA ASN A 121 12.96 -18.53 -0.78
C ASN A 121 13.93 -18.46 0.41
N ALA A 122 14.61 -17.36 0.59
CA ALA A 122 15.48 -17.11 1.74
C ALA A 122 14.80 -16.18 2.74
N VAL A 123 15.34 -16.15 3.96
CA VAL A 123 15.00 -15.17 4.98
C VAL A 123 15.43 -13.76 4.55
N VAL A 124 14.89 -12.75 5.20
CA VAL A 124 15.26 -11.36 4.92
C VAL A 124 16.74 -11.13 5.23
N THR A 125 17.46 -10.58 4.25
CA THR A 125 18.88 -10.22 4.40
C THR A 125 19.10 -8.74 4.12
N GLU A 126 20.11 -8.14 4.75
CA GLU A 126 20.48 -6.75 4.48
C GLU A 126 20.85 -6.51 3.02
N ALA A 127 21.46 -7.49 2.36
CA ALA A 127 21.81 -7.40 0.95
C ALA A 127 20.58 -7.20 0.08
N ASN A 128 19.54 -7.99 0.29
CA ASN A 128 18.31 -7.90 -0.47
C ASN A 128 17.56 -6.60 -0.21
N LEU A 129 17.52 -6.11 1.04
CA LEU A 129 16.92 -4.80 1.37
C LEU A 129 17.67 -3.64 0.69
N ARG A 130 19.01 -3.71 0.61
CA ARG A 130 19.81 -2.73 -0.15
C ARG A 130 19.51 -2.80 -1.65
N VAL A 131 19.36 -4.00 -2.22
CA VAL A 131 19.00 -4.19 -3.63
C VAL A 131 17.64 -3.59 -3.93
N MET A 132 16.63 -3.78 -3.07
CA MET A 132 15.32 -3.12 -3.22
C MET A 132 15.48 -1.59 -3.33
N ARG A 133 16.25 -1.00 -2.43
CA ARG A 133 16.50 0.45 -2.43
C ARG A 133 17.28 0.92 -3.67
N GLN A 134 18.30 0.17 -4.10
CA GLN A 134 19.08 0.45 -5.32
C GLN A 134 18.21 0.41 -6.58
N ARG A 135 17.27 -0.52 -6.68
CA ARG A 135 16.36 -0.66 -7.80
C ARG A 135 15.44 0.54 -7.98
N MET A 136 15.11 1.23 -6.90
CA MET A 136 14.34 2.49 -6.95
C MET A 136 15.15 3.68 -7.50
N LYS A 137 16.47 3.55 -7.70
CA LYS A 137 17.37 4.58 -8.23
C LYS A 137 17.20 5.92 -7.48
N LYS A 138 16.92 7.01 -8.19
CA LYS A 138 16.75 8.35 -7.60
C LYS A 138 15.65 8.43 -6.53
N PHE A 139 14.63 7.57 -6.59
CA PHE A 139 13.56 7.51 -5.60
C PHE A 139 13.94 6.75 -4.33
N GLY A 140 15.04 5.98 -4.34
CA GLY A 140 15.58 5.26 -3.19
C GLY A 140 16.65 6.03 -2.39
N VAL A 141 17.03 7.24 -2.82
CA VAL A 141 18.17 7.98 -2.22
C VAL A 141 17.83 8.56 -0.86
N ASN A 142 16.69 9.22 -0.73
CA ASN A 142 16.31 9.94 0.49
C ASN A 142 15.51 9.03 1.44
N PRO A 143 16.07 8.62 2.60
CA PRO A 143 15.36 7.74 3.54
C PRO A 143 14.09 8.35 4.12
N SER A 144 14.02 9.68 4.25
CA SER A 144 12.85 10.37 4.83
C SER A 144 11.61 10.33 3.94
N GLU A 145 11.76 10.00 2.66
CA GLU A 145 10.67 9.85 1.70
C GLU A 145 10.21 8.40 1.56
N LEU A 146 10.96 7.46 2.15
CA LEU A 146 10.74 6.03 2.02
C LEU A 146 9.97 5.49 3.23
N ILE A 147 9.23 4.40 3.00
CA ILE A 147 8.58 3.61 4.02
C ILE A 147 8.61 2.14 3.64
N PHE A 148 8.84 1.26 4.61
CA PHE A 148 8.64 -0.17 4.48
C PHE A 148 7.25 -0.55 4.98
N PHE A 149 6.52 -1.32 4.19
CA PHE A 149 5.35 -2.08 4.64
C PHE A 149 5.74 -3.55 4.69
N VAL A 150 5.53 -4.16 5.83
CA VAL A 150 5.94 -5.53 6.11
C VAL A 150 4.81 -6.31 6.79
N ASP A 151 4.81 -7.61 6.57
CA ASP A 151 4.00 -8.52 7.38
C ASP A 151 4.72 -8.87 8.70
N PRO A 152 4.05 -9.44 9.70
CA PRO A 152 4.66 -9.82 10.96
C PRO A 152 5.82 -10.80 10.84
N VAL A 153 5.81 -11.70 9.83
CA VAL A 153 6.88 -12.69 9.63
C VAL A 153 8.17 -12.01 9.15
N ALA A 154 8.06 -11.22 8.07
CA ALA A 154 9.20 -10.48 7.55
C ALA A 154 9.72 -9.46 8.58
N TYR A 155 8.84 -8.85 9.39
CA TYR A 155 9.23 -7.98 10.49
C TYR A 155 10.11 -8.70 11.52
N ASN A 156 9.70 -9.87 11.98
CA ASN A 156 10.48 -10.67 12.92
C ASN A 156 11.84 -11.06 12.34
N GLN A 157 11.91 -11.40 11.06
CA GLN A 157 13.18 -11.68 10.38
C GLN A 157 14.08 -10.43 10.30
N MET A 158 13.50 -9.25 10.09
CA MET A 158 14.26 -7.99 10.11
C MET A 158 14.81 -7.64 11.48
N MET A 159 14.12 -7.99 12.57
CA MET A 159 14.61 -7.79 13.95
C MET A 159 15.87 -8.59 14.27
N VAL A 160 16.07 -9.74 13.63
CA VAL A 160 17.21 -10.63 13.86
C VAL A 160 18.45 -10.21 13.05
N LEU A 161 18.35 -9.22 12.15
CA LEU A 161 19.48 -8.76 11.36
C LEU A 161 20.62 -8.26 12.25
N THR A 162 21.82 -8.75 12.03
CA THR A 162 23.01 -8.53 12.89
C THR A 162 23.36 -7.05 13.09
N ASN A 163 23.09 -6.22 12.08
CA ASN A 163 23.37 -4.78 12.15
C ASN A 163 22.29 -3.96 12.86
N VAL A 164 21.18 -4.56 13.23
CA VAL A 164 20.02 -3.88 13.83
C VAL A 164 19.94 -4.09 15.34
N SER A 165 20.41 -5.23 15.83
CA SER A 165 20.16 -5.70 17.20
C SER A 165 21.18 -5.23 18.25
N THR A 166 22.28 -4.54 17.91
CA THR A 166 23.38 -4.30 18.84
C THR A 166 23.33 -2.92 19.51
N ILE A 167 23.45 -2.90 20.84
CA ILE A 167 23.51 -1.69 21.68
C ILE A 167 24.72 -0.81 21.31
N GLU A 168 25.85 -1.41 20.92
CA GLU A 168 27.05 -0.70 20.51
C GLU A 168 26.80 0.30 19.37
N LYS A 169 25.92 -0.03 18.44
CA LYS A 169 25.62 0.81 17.28
C LYS A 169 24.48 1.82 17.51
N TYR A 170 23.54 1.50 18.36
CA TYR A 170 22.28 2.25 18.46
C TYR A 170 21.96 2.77 19.87
N GLY A 171 22.78 2.44 20.88
CA GLY A 171 22.59 2.88 22.25
C GLY A 171 21.21 2.47 22.81
N GLN A 172 20.52 3.39 23.46
CA GLN A 172 19.19 3.15 24.05
C GLN A 172 18.08 2.88 22.99
N ALA A 173 18.32 3.23 21.73
CA ALA A 173 17.40 2.98 20.62
C ALA A 173 17.64 1.62 19.94
N ALA A 174 18.51 0.77 20.49
CA ALA A 174 18.76 -0.56 19.95
C ALA A 174 17.54 -1.46 20.11
N THR A 175 17.26 -2.28 19.10
CA THR A 175 16.13 -3.24 19.08
C THR A 175 16.18 -4.20 20.27
N VAL A 176 17.38 -4.57 20.73
CA VAL A 176 17.58 -5.41 21.95
C VAL A 176 17.03 -4.75 23.20
N VAL A 177 17.04 -3.41 23.28
CA VAL A 177 16.56 -2.66 24.45
C VAL A 177 15.08 -2.33 24.34
N THR A 178 14.65 -1.92 23.14
CA THR A 178 13.25 -1.49 22.91
C THR A 178 12.31 -2.63 22.60
N GLY A 179 12.83 -3.76 22.13
CA GLY A 179 12.01 -4.87 21.62
C GLY A 179 11.25 -4.57 20.33
N GLU A 180 11.50 -3.41 19.71
CA GLU A 180 10.79 -2.94 18.53
C GLU A 180 11.76 -2.33 17.51
N LEU A 181 11.58 -2.67 16.24
CA LEU A 181 12.32 -2.08 15.13
C LEU A 181 11.45 -1.03 14.43
N GLY A 182 11.55 0.21 14.89
CA GLY A 182 10.80 1.31 14.28
C GLY A 182 11.37 1.80 12.95
N ARG A 183 12.68 1.63 12.71
CA ARG A 183 13.38 2.10 11.49
C ARG A 183 14.51 1.18 11.09
N TYR A 184 14.68 1.00 9.77
CA TYR A 184 15.83 0.33 9.18
C TYR A 184 16.60 1.32 8.28
N GLN A 185 17.87 1.58 8.59
CA GLN A 185 18.71 2.57 7.86
C GLN A 185 18.03 3.93 7.64
N GLY A 186 17.33 4.43 8.67
CA GLY A 186 16.61 5.70 8.63
C GLY A 186 15.23 5.65 7.97
N VAL A 187 14.83 4.52 7.38
CA VAL A 187 13.53 4.31 6.76
C VAL A 187 12.56 3.72 7.80
N PRO A 188 11.41 4.33 8.04
CA PRO A 188 10.41 3.80 8.97
C PRO A 188 9.80 2.49 8.44
N ILE A 189 9.44 1.61 9.39
CA ILE A 189 8.79 0.33 9.12
C ILE A 189 7.38 0.40 9.66
N VAL A 190 6.42 0.01 8.84
CA VAL A 190 5.01 -0.14 9.22
C VAL A 190 4.60 -1.58 9.00
N ILE A 191 4.11 -2.19 10.08
CA ILE A 191 3.53 -3.53 10.03
C ILE A 191 2.08 -3.39 9.60
N SER A 192 1.64 -4.18 8.64
CA SER A 192 0.24 -4.23 8.23
C SER A 192 -0.21 -5.67 8.08
N GLU A 193 -1.38 -5.97 8.63
CA GLU A 193 -2.03 -7.27 8.48
C GLU A 193 -2.47 -7.57 7.03
N TYR A 194 -2.56 -6.53 6.20
CA TYR A 194 -2.86 -6.67 4.76
C TYR A 194 -1.64 -7.02 3.92
N MET A 195 -0.44 -6.98 4.50
CA MET A 195 0.74 -7.58 3.88
C MET A 195 0.69 -9.09 4.13
N ARG A 196 0.50 -9.84 3.05
CA ARG A 196 0.28 -11.30 3.12
C ARG A 196 1.57 -12.07 3.34
N SER A 197 1.48 -13.16 4.11
CA SER A 197 2.55 -14.13 4.34
C SER A 197 2.25 -15.52 3.75
N ASP A 198 1.15 -15.64 3.02
CA ASP A 198 0.63 -16.87 2.40
C ASP A 198 0.70 -16.81 0.86
N LEU A 199 1.76 -16.24 0.32
CA LEU A 199 1.95 -16.02 -1.11
C LEU A 199 2.75 -17.15 -1.77
N ASN A 200 2.71 -17.19 -3.09
CA ASN A 200 3.59 -18.01 -3.90
C ASN A 200 4.93 -17.30 -4.23
N ALA A 201 5.80 -17.95 -4.98
CA ALA A 201 7.10 -17.40 -5.38
C ALA A 201 7.00 -16.15 -6.27
N THR A 202 5.87 -15.91 -6.92
CA THR A 202 5.64 -14.71 -7.75
C THR A 202 5.05 -13.54 -6.97
N GLY A 203 4.80 -13.73 -5.67
CA GLY A 203 4.27 -12.69 -4.78
C GLY A 203 2.77 -12.47 -4.90
N VAL A 204 2.02 -13.48 -5.34
CA VAL A 204 0.55 -13.50 -5.45
C VAL A 204 0.02 -14.74 -4.73
N TYR A 205 -1.15 -14.66 -4.13
CA TYR A 205 -1.82 -15.83 -3.56
C TYR A 205 -2.52 -16.64 -4.65
N ASP A 206 -2.19 -17.93 -4.75
CA ASP A 206 -2.77 -18.86 -5.73
C ASP A 206 -3.55 -20.01 -5.10
N GLY A 207 -3.61 -20.08 -3.75
CA GLY A 207 -4.26 -21.17 -3.02
C GLY A 207 -3.49 -22.50 -3.02
N ILE A 208 -2.35 -22.59 -3.68
CA ILE A 208 -1.54 -23.81 -3.82
C ILE A 208 -0.27 -23.68 -2.99
N THR A 209 0.52 -22.65 -3.24
CA THR A 209 1.75 -22.36 -2.49
C THR A 209 1.48 -21.20 -1.56
N THR A 210 1.49 -21.46 -0.25
CA THR A 210 1.12 -20.48 0.79
C THR A 210 2.24 -20.29 1.83
N THR A 211 3.48 -20.33 1.38
CA THR A 211 4.66 -20.35 2.26
C THR A 211 5.63 -19.21 2.00
N ARG A 212 5.16 -18.12 1.39
CA ARG A 212 5.99 -16.97 1.05
C ARG A 212 5.39 -15.68 1.56
N SER A 213 6.26 -14.81 2.00
CA SER A 213 5.94 -13.45 2.43
C SER A 213 6.47 -12.41 1.45
N GLY A 214 6.11 -11.15 1.67
CA GLY A 214 6.56 -10.03 0.86
C GLY A 214 6.79 -8.75 1.66
N ILE A 215 7.67 -7.91 1.15
CA ILE A 215 8.00 -6.58 1.70
C ILE A 215 7.79 -5.53 0.62
N LEU A 216 7.11 -4.44 0.93
CA LEU A 216 7.01 -3.27 0.06
C LEU A 216 7.92 -2.15 0.55
N LEU A 217 8.70 -1.55 -0.34
CA LEU A 217 9.43 -0.32 -0.13
C LEU A 217 8.87 0.75 -1.06
N VAL A 218 8.37 1.83 -0.49
CA VAL A 218 7.59 2.83 -1.20
C VAL A 218 8.16 4.22 -0.98
N ASN A 219 8.29 5.03 -2.04
CA ASN A 219 8.54 6.45 -1.93
C ASN A 219 7.20 7.21 -1.84
N MET A 220 6.87 7.71 -0.64
CA MET A 220 5.57 8.31 -0.32
C MET A 220 5.26 9.59 -1.10
N ARG A 221 6.28 10.32 -1.58
CA ARG A 221 6.07 11.55 -2.36
C ARG A 221 5.50 11.32 -3.75
N ARG A 222 5.47 10.06 -4.20
CA ARG A 222 5.03 9.70 -5.55
C ARG A 222 3.62 9.13 -5.61
N TRP A 223 2.95 9.03 -4.46
CA TRP A 223 1.62 8.43 -4.36
C TRP A 223 0.65 9.42 -3.74
N TYR A 224 -0.53 9.49 -4.31
CA TYR A 224 -1.56 10.44 -3.90
C TYR A 224 -2.88 9.72 -3.66
N LEU A 225 -3.44 9.97 -2.48
CA LEU A 225 -4.79 9.56 -2.14
C LEU A 225 -5.72 10.77 -2.33
N GLY A 226 -6.46 10.77 -3.44
CA GLY A 226 -7.47 11.78 -3.71
C GLY A 226 -8.74 11.51 -2.92
N MET A 227 -9.20 12.47 -2.11
CA MET A 227 -10.41 12.36 -1.33
C MET A 227 -11.48 13.32 -1.88
N ARG A 228 -12.53 12.75 -2.49
CA ARG A 228 -13.69 13.55 -2.94
C ARG A 228 -14.74 13.69 -1.84
N ARG A 229 -14.91 12.63 -1.04
CA ARG A 229 -15.85 12.61 0.09
C ARG A 229 -15.20 11.88 1.27
N PRO A 230 -15.11 12.52 2.45
CA PRO A 230 -14.70 11.84 3.67
C PRO A 230 -15.73 10.79 4.09
N ILE A 231 -15.40 9.98 5.08
CA ILE A 231 -16.32 9.00 5.68
C ILE A 231 -17.53 9.78 6.25
N ARG A 232 -18.72 9.38 5.83
CA ARG A 232 -19.99 9.87 6.37
C ARG A 232 -20.79 8.68 6.84
N VAL A 233 -21.19 8.71 8.09
CA VAL A 233 -22.10 7.74 8.69
C VAL A 233 -23.49 8.33 8.66
N LYS A 234 -24.47 7.51 8.31
CA LYS A 234 -25.90 7.82 8.36
C LYS A 234 -26.60 6.75 9.15
N ILE A 235 -27.45 7.16 10.05
CA ILE A 235 -28.36 6.30 10.79
C ILE A 235 -29.77 6.64 10.30
N GLN A 236 -30.53 5.64 9.95
CA GLN A 236 -31.89 5.80 9.46
C GLN A 236 -32.75 4.64 10.00
N GLU A 237 -33.92 4.98 10.49
CA GLU A 237 -34.96 4.00 10.76
C GLU A 237 -35.38 3.32 9.44
N ASP A 238 -35.58 2.00 9.48
CA ASP A 238 -36.02 1.25 8.31
C ASP A 238 -37.49 1.46 8.00
N LEU A 239 -38.01 0.71 7.06
CA LEU A 239 -39.39 0.81 6.61
C LEU A 239 -40.40 0.62 7.77
N PRO A 240 -41.54 1.34 7.76
CA PRO A 240 -42.61 1.16 8.74
C PRO A 240 -43.02 -0.31 8.85
N GLY A 241 -43.01 -0.86 10.07
CA GLY A 241 -43.34 -2.24 10.36
C GLY A 241 -42.13 -3.17 10.48
N GLN A 242 -40.91 -2.66 10.36
CA GLN A 242 -39.66 -3.36 10.68
C GLN A 242 -38.95 -2.56 11.77
N ASP A 243 -38.94 -3.11 12.98
CA ASP A 243 -38.35 -2.46 14.17
C ASP A 243 -36.83 -2.66 14.16
N ARG A 244 -36.16 -1.87 13.27
CA ARG A 244 -34.71 -1.94 13.06
C ARG A 244 -34.15 -0.63 12.50
N TRP A 245 -32.87 -0.40 12.78
CA TRP A 245 -32.10 0.73 12.31
C TRP A 245 -31.10 0.31 11.26
N LEU A 246 -30.93 1.16 10.24
CA LEU A 246 -29.92 1.05 9.21
C LEU A 246 -28.76 2.00 9.53
N LEU A 247 -27.58 1.45 9.77
CA LEU A 247 -26.34 2.20 9.95
C LEU A 247 -25.51 2.07 8.69
N ALA A 248 -25.37 3.12 7.92
CA ALA A 248 -24.66 3.10 6.65
C ALA A 248 -23.50 4.10 6.63
N SER A 249 -22.37 3.69 6.06
CA SER A 249 -21.23 4.58 5.80
C SER A 249 -20.91 4.69 4.33
N TYR A 250 -20.44 5.87 3.95
CA TYR A 250 -20.04 6.16 2.56
C TYR A 250 -18.79 7.02 2.54
N GLN A 251 -17.84 6.66 1.66
CA GLN A 251 -16.71 7.51 1.31
C GLN A 251 -16.42 7.43 -0.19
N ARG A 252 -15.71 8.42 -0.72
CA ARG A 252 -15.25 8.40 -2.12
C ARG A 252 -13.80 8.83 -2.19
N LYS A 253 -12.96 7.92 -2.64
CA LYS A 253 -11.51 8.11 -2.76
C LYS A 253 -11.00 7.54 -4.07
N ASP A 254 -9.80 7.93 -4.44
CA ASP A 254 -9.01 7.34 -5.52
C ASP A 254 -7.54 7.37 -5.14
N PHE A 255 -6.78 6.36 -5.56
CA PHE A 255 -5.37 6.23 -5.30
C PHE A 255 -4.60 6.17 -6.61
N GLN A 256 -3.67 7.11 -6.80
CA GLN A 256 -2.90 7.22 -8.02
C GLN A 256 -1.42 7.44 -7.74
N GLY A 257 -0.57 6.72 -8.49
CA GLY A 257 0.87 6.96 -8.54
C GLY A 257 1.22 8.08 -9.52
N PHE A 258 2.26 8.84 -9.21
CA PHE A 258 2.84 9.76 -10.17
C PHE A 258 3.43 8.96 -11.35
N ALA A 259 3.22 9.42 -12.58
CA ALA A 259 3.70 8.74 -13.78
C ALA A 259 5.16 8.32 -13.64
N GLN A 260 5.39 7.03 -13.74
CA GLN A 260 6.70 6.41 -13.63
C GLN A 260 7.20 6.15 -15.05
N SER A 261 8.48 6.41 -15.30
CA SER A 261 9.08 5.90 -16.53
C SER A 261 9.28 4.39 -16.41
N ALA A 262 9.32 3.70 -17.53
CA ALA A 262 9.56 2.26 -17.56
C ALA A 262 10.87 1.82 -16.87
N THR A 263 11.81 2.74 -16.65
CA THR A 263 13.12 2.46 -16.05
C THR A 263 13.28 2.98 -14.61
N GLU A 264 12.29 3.67 -14.05
CA GLU A 264 12.36 4.30 -12.73
C GLU A 264 11.07 4.04 -11.96
N VAL A 265 11.12 3.19 -10.96
CA VAL A 265 9.97 2.82 -10.13
C VAL A 265 10.04 3.48 -8.77
N SER A 266 8.91 3.96 -8.28
CA SER A 266 8.77 4.58 -6.95
C SER A 266 8.29 3.59 -5.87
N VAL A 267 8.10 2.34 -6.24
CA VAL A 267 7.76 1.22 -5.37
C VAL A 267 8.61 0.01 -5.75
N SER A 268 9.18 -0.67 -4.78
CA SER A 268 9.89 -1.94 -4.97
C SER A 268 9.28 -3.00 -4.06
N TYR A 269 8.99 -4.16 -4.62
CA TYR A 269 8.42 -5.29 -3.90
C TYR A 269 9.42 -6.42 -3.77
N GLY A 270 9.80 -6.74 -2.54
CA GLY A 270 10.54 -7.95 -2.19
C GLY A 270 9.58 -9.12 -2.12
N LEU A 271 9.75 -10.11 -2.97
CA LEU A 271 8.88 -11.28 -3.05
C LEU A 271 9.66 -12.57 -2.73
N ASN A 272 8.92 -13.67 -2.54
CA ASN A 272 9.48 -15.01 -2.32
C ASN A 272 10.38 -15.09 -1.07
N ILE A 273 9.94 -14.46 0.02
CA ILE A 273 10.56 -14.53 1.33
C ILE A 273 10.04 -15.78 2.02
N SER A 274 10.93 -16.60 2.61
CA SER A 274 10.54 -17.79 3.38
C SER A 274 9.76 -17.38 4.64
N VAL A 275 8.63 -18.05 4.91
CA VAL A 275 7.84 -17.91 6.13
C VAL A 275 8.35 -18.82 7.23
#